data_b9029c58ad41768e00af487c7abe1eb6
#
_entry.id   b9029c58ad41768e00af487c7abe1eb6
#
_cell.length_a   1.000
_cell.length_b   1.000
_cell.length_c   1.000
_cell.angle_alpha   90.00
_cell.angle_beta   90.00
_cell.angle_gamma   90.00
#
_symmetry.space_group_name_H-M   'P 1'
#
loop_
_entity.id
_entity.type
_entity.pdbx_description
1 polymer ?
#
loop_
_entity_poly.entity_id
_entity_poly.type
_entity_poly.pdbx_seq_one_letter_code
_entity_poly.pdbx_strand_id
1 'polypeptide(L)'
;ATTEIYTLSLHDALPIYITQELKELEDLILGAEDELYALEYELFCDVRDTVGKEVMRIQKTDKAVAALDVFASLDLVAERNHFVRPKTNTTGVIDIKNGRHPVVEQMIENDMFIANDTYLDTHKKRVSIITGPNMAGKSTYMRQTALIVLMAQIGSFVPAEKANIGIVDRIFTRVGASDDLASGQSTFMVEMTEVANILRNATARSLLILDEIGRGTSTFDGLAIAWAVIEHISNTKLCGAKTLFATHYHELTELEGKIPGVNNYCIAVKEKGDDIVFLRKIVQGGADKSYGIQVAKLAGVPDSVIQRAKELVEELSDADITAAVKDLTSAKKKKPVYDQMDMAQMSLFDTVKDNDIIDEIKGLDMGNMTPIEAMNTLYNLQNKIKNRW
;
A
#
# COMPACT_ATOMS: atom_id res chain seq x y z
N ALA A 1 -36.47 -62.67 -45.48
CA ALA A 1 -36.61 -61.30 -44.99
C ALA A 1 -37.90 -61.23 -44.12
N THR A 2 -37.75 -61.20 -42.84
CA THR A 2 -38.83 -61.07 -41.87
C THR A 2 -39.11 -59.58 -41.72
N THR A 3 -40.23 -59.11 -42.33
CA THR A 3 -40.67 -57.73 -42.16
C THR A 3 -41.53 -57.70 -40.91
N GLU A 4 -41.11 -57.08 -39.83
CA GLU A 4 -41.93 -56.84 -38.67
C GLU A 4 -42.80 -55.58 -38.92
N ILE A 5 -44.14 -55.77 -38.83
CA ILE A 5 -45.12 -54.70 -39.03
C ILE A 5 -45.53 -54.21 -37.64
N TYR A 6 -45.16 -52.96 -37.32
CA TYR A 6 -45.68 -52.27 -36.13
C TYR A 6 -46.90 -51.44 -36.51
N THR A 7 -48.10 -51.86 -35.99
CA THR A 7 -49.33 -51.09 -36.11
C THR A 7 -49.46 -50.14 -34.91
N LEU A 8 -49.24 -48.84 -35.13
CA LEU A 8 -49.69 -47.80 -34.23
C LEU A 8 -51.15 -47.54 -34.47
N SER A 9 -52.02 -47.87 -33.51
CA SER A 9 -53.45 -47.62 -33.56
C SER A 9 -53.77 -46.17 -33.16
N LEU A 10 -53.78 -45.27 -34.16
CA LEU A 10 -54.49 -43.99 -34.08
C LEU A 10 -54.77 -43.52 -35.50
N HIS A 11 -56.01 -43.36 -35.83
CA HIS A 11 -56.66 -42.90 -37.07
C HIS A 11 -55.73 -42.30 -38.14
N ASP A 12 -55.65 -42.95 -39.33
CA ASP A 12 -55.01 -42.50 -40.56
C ASP A 12 -53.48 -42.53 -40.66
N ALA A 13 -52.81 -43.30 -39.83
CA ALA A 13 -51.37 -43.49 -40.03
C ALA A 13 -51.16 -44.59 -41.11
N LEU A 14 -50.42 -44.29 -42.15
CA LEU A 14 -49.93 -45.29 -43.11
C LEU A 14 -49.02 -46.28 -42.35
N PRO A 15 -49.04 -47.57 -42.69
CA PRO A 15 -48.16 -48.56 -42.07
C PRO A 15 -46.71 -48.21 -42.34
N ILE A 16 -45.96 -48.04 -41.23
CA ILE A 16 -44.54 -47.78 -41.30
C ILE A 16 -43.83 -49.14 -41.42
N TYR A 17 -43.10 -49.36 -42.50
CA TYR A 17 -42.29 -50.56 -42.72
C TYR A 17 -40.85 -50.24 -42.37
N ILE A 18 -40.30 -50.92 -41.36
CA ILE A 18 -38.89 -50.87 -40.99
C ILE A 18 -38.20 -52.08 -41.67
N THR A 19 -37.26 -51.81 -42.55
CA THR A 19 -36.39 -52.81 -43.10
C THR A 19 -35.15 -52.98 -42.21
N GLN A 20 -34.48 -54.17 -42.27
CA GLN A 20 -33.26 -54.40 -41.53
C GLN A 20 -32.17 -53.36 -41.89
N GLU A 21 -32.07 -53.00 -43.15
CA GLU A 21 -31.12 -51.97 -43.64
C GLU A 21 -31.42 -50.56 -43.05
N LEU A 22 -32.72 -50.22 -42.95
CA LEU A 22 -33.13 -48.93 -42.33
C LEU A 22 -32.80 -48.89 -40.85
N LYS A 23 -32.94 -49.99 -40.15
CA LYS A 23 -32.58 -50.08 -38.74
C LYS A 23 -31.09 -49.98 -38.49
N GLU A 24 -30.29 -50.63 -39.34
CA GLU A 24 -28.83 -50.54 -39.32
C GLU A 24 -28.32 -49.11 -39.58
N LEU A 25 -28.97 -48.38 -40.53
CA LEU A 25 -28.71 -46.96 -40.80
C LEU A 25 -29.13 -46.06 -39.64
N GLU A 26 -30.29 -46.34 -39.01
CA GLU A 26 -30.76 -45.60 -37.85
C GLU A 26 -29.77 -45.78 -36.67
N ASP A 27 -29.38 -46.98 -36.36
CA ASP A 27 -28.42 -47.28 -35.29
C ASP A 27 -27.06 -46.62 -35.57
N LEU A 28 -26.60 -46.61 -36.81
CA LEU A 28 -25.36 -45.94 -37.24
C LEU A 28 -25.47 -44.39 -37.06
N ILE A 29 -26.56 -43.81 -37.48
CA ILE A 29 -26.76 -42.35 -37.40
C ILE A 29 -26.96 -41.90 -35.93
N LEU A 30 -27.80 -42.60 -35.18
CA LEU A 30 -28.08 -42.26 -33.78
C LEU A 30 -26.85 -42.55 -32.87
N GLY A 31 -26.06 -43.61 -33.18
CA GLY A 31 -24.83 -43.92 -32.45
C GLY A 31 -23.61 -43.07 -32.81
N ALA A 32 -23.63 -42.40 -33.97
CA ALA A 32 -22.45 -41.66 -34.47
C ALA A 32 -22.01 -40.52 -33.56
N GLU A 33 -22.95 -39.85 -32.89
CA GLU A 33 -22.67 -38.75 -31.95
C GLU A 33 -21.99 -39.26 -30.66
N ASP A 34 -22.48 -40.38 -30.13
CA ASP A 34 -21.86 -41.03 -28.96
C ASP A 34 -20.47 -41.57 -29.25
N GLU A 35 -20.28 -42.17 -30.41
CA GLU A 35 -18.96 -42.64 -30.87
C GLU A 35 -17.99 -41.46 -31.08
N LEU A 36 -18.47 -40.33 -31.63
CA LEU A 36 -17.67 -39.12 -31.77
C LEU A 36 -17.20 -38.58 -30.42
N TYR A 37 -18.11 -38.44 -29.44
CA TYR A 37 -17.75 -38.02 -28.11
C TYR A 37 -16.77 -38.97 -27.42
N ALA A 38 -16.97 -40.25 -27.58
CA ALA A 38 -16.06 -41.25 -27.02
C ALA A 38 -14.65 -41.11 -27.61
N LEU A 39 -14.54 -40.95 -28.93
CA LEU A 39 -13.27 -40.75 -29.62
C LEU A 39 -12.60 -39.43 -29.25
N GLU A 40 -13.38 -38.33 -29.18
CA GLU A 40 -12.87 -37.04 -28.72
C GLU A 40 -12.31 -37.13 -27.32
N TYR A 41 -13.00 -37.79 -26.40
CA TYR A 41 -12.55 -37.97 -25.03
C TYR A 41 -11.25 -38.84 -24.97
N GLU A 42 -11.17 -39.92 -25.74
CA GLU A 42 -9.97 -40.73 -25.81
C GLU A 42 -8.77 -39.93 -26.29
N LEU A 43 -8.92 -39.21 -27.42
CA LEU A 43 -7.88 -38.33 -27.97
C LEU A 43 -7.47 -37.22 -26.99
N PHE A 44 -8.45 -36.62 -26.30
CA PHE A 44 -8.18 -35.62 -25.25
C PHE A 44 -7.34 -36.24 -24.13
N CYS A 45 -7.68 -37.43 -23.66
CA CYS A 45 -6.94 -38.14 -22.62
C CYS A 45 -5.50 -38.42 -23.04
N ASP A 46 -5.30 -38.86 -24.27
CA ASP A 46 -3.97 -39.15 -24.82
C ASP A 46 -3.09 -37.90 -24.89
N VAL A 47 -3.66 -36.79 -25.36
CA VAL A 47 -2.98 -35.48 -25.38
C VAL A 47 -2.66 -35.01 -23.96
N ARG A 48 -3.65 -35.06 -23.05
CA ARG A 48 -3.49 -34.71 -21.65
C ARG A 48 -2.35 -35.50 -20.99
N ASP A 49 -2.35 -36.81 -21.17
CA ASP A 49 -1.40 -37.70 -20.54
C ASP A 49 0.01 -37.54 -21.14
N THR A 50 0.09 -37.25 -22.45
CA THR A 50 1.36 -36.91 -23.12
C THR A 50 1.93 -35.59 -22.56
N VAL A 51 1.12 -34.54 -22.42
CA VAL A 51 1.53 -33.28 -21.81
C VAL A 51 1.87 -33.49 -20.32
N GLY A 52 1.09 -34.32 -19.62
CA GLY A 52 1.29 -34.65 -18.22
C GLY A 52 2.68 -35.25 -17.93
N LYS A 53 3.21 -36.07 -18.83
CA LYS A 53 4.56 -36.63 -18.70
C LYS A 53 5.66 -35.57 -18.76
N GLU A 54 5.40 -34.46 -19.46
CA GLU A 54 6.37 -33.36 -19.66
C GLU A 54 6.13 -32.16 -18.76
N VAL A 55 5.12 -32.20 -17.86
CA VAL A 55 4.68 -31.03 -17.08
C VAL A 55 5.81 -30.41 -16.25
N MET A 56 6.69 -31.22 -15.66
CA MET A 56 7.83 -30.73 -14.90
C MET A 56 8.82 -29.95 -15.75
N ARG A 57 9.03 -30.42 -17.00
CA ARG A 57 9.90 -29.74 -17.96
C ARG A 57 9.30 -28.45 -18.47
N ILE A 58 7.99 -28.45 -18.74
CA ILE A 58 7.23 -27.29 -19.16
C ILE A 58 7.28 -26.22 -18.05
N GLN A 59 6.96 -26.57 -16.79
CA GLN A 59 7.01 -25.66 -15.65
C GLN A 59 8.41 -25.08 -15.40
N LYS A 60 9.47 -25.89 -15.59
CA LYS A 60 10.86 -25.39 -15.46
C LYS A 60 11.19 -24.38 -16.55
N THR A 61 10.74 -24.63 -17.77
CA THR A 61 10.94 -23.71 -18.90
C THR A 61 10.14 -22.44 -18.71
N ASP A 62 8.88 -22.56 -18.30
CA ASP A 62 7.99 -21.42 -18.00
C ASP A 62 8.61 -20.49 -16.95
N LYS A 63 9.10 -21.03 -15.82
CA LYS A 63 9.81 -20.23 -14.80
C LYS A 63 11.03 -19.51 -15.35
N ALA A 64 11.78 -20.13 -16.25
CA ALA A 64 12.95 -19.50 -16.85
C ALA A 64 12.54 -18.38 -17.83
N VAL A 65 11.52 -18.60 -18.64
CA VAL A 65 10.98 -17.59 -19.57
C VAL A 65 10.38 -16.43 -18.78
N ALA A 66 9.59 -16.69 -17.74
CA ALA A 66 9.02 -15.65 -16.88
C ALA A 66 10.11 -14.78 -16.21
N ALA A 67 11.21 -15.39 -15.76
CA ALA A 67 12.33 -14.63 -15.20
C ALA A 67 13.00 -13.74 -16.25
N LEU A 68 13.20 -14.23 -17.47
CA LEU A 68 13.76 -13.44 -18.58
C LEU A 68 12.84 -12.30 -18.98
N ASP A 69 11.54 -12.50 -19.04
CA ASP A 69 10.54 -11.48 -19.35
C ASP A 69 10.54 -10.34 -18.32
N VAL A 70 10.60 -10.70 -17.03
CA VAL A 70 10.75 -9.71 -15.95
C VAL A 70 12.03 -8.90 -16.10
N PHE A 71 13.17 -9.56 -16.35
CA PHE A 71 14.45 -8.85 -16.53
C PHE A 71 14.43 -7.95 -17.75
N ALA A 72 13.89 -8.40 -18.87
CA ALA A 72 13.77 -7.60 -20.09
C ALA A 72 12.86 -6.38 -19.87
N SER A 73 11.75 -6.55 -19.16
CA SER A 73 10.83 -5.45 -18.82
C SER A 73 11.47 -4.42 -17.90
N LEU A 74 12.19 -4.86 -16.86
CA LEU A 74 12.88 -3.96 -15.93
C LEU A 74 14.03 -3.22 -16.61
N ASP A 75 14.78 -3.89 -17.49
CA ASP A 75 15.89 -3.29 -18.27
C ASP A 75 15.37 -2.19 -19.21
N LEU A 76 14.34 -2.50 -19.97
CA LEU A 76 13.70 -1.54 -20.90
C LEU A 76 13.19 -0.30 -20.17
N VAL A 77 12.55 -0.47 -19.03
CA VAL A 77 12.05 0.64 -18.20
C VAL A 77 13.23 1.45 -17.64
N ALA A 78 14.29 0.80 -17.20
CA ALA A 78 15.46 1.46 -16.66
C ALA A 78 16.20 2.30 -17.73
N GLU A 79 16.37 1.75 -18.94
CA GLU A 79 16.99 2.46 -20.06
C GLU A 79 16.16 3.69 -20.46
N ARG A 80 14.85 3.51 -20.69
CA ARG A 80 13.96 4.60 -21.14
C ARG A 80 13.83 5.75 -20.14
N ASN A 81 13.91 5.45 -18.84
CA ASN A 81 13.69 6.44 -17.79
C ASN A 81 15.00 6.86 -17.08
N HIS A 82 16.15 6.46 -17.60
CA HIS A 82 17.47 6.79 -17.04
C HIS A 82 17.56 6.40 -15.55
N PHE A 83 17.11 5.20 -15.21
CA PHE A 83 17.25 4.65 -13.87
C PHE A 83 18.66 4.13 -13.65
N VAL A 84 19.15 4.18 -12.43
CA VAL A 84 20.48 3.72 -12.07
C VAL A 84 20.42 2.44 -11.22
N ARG A 85 21.47 1.63 -11.31
CA ARG A 85 21.62 0.44 -10.48
C ARG A 85 21.86 0.82 -9.03
N PRO A 86 20.94 0.49 -8.08
CA PRO A 86 21.15 0.76 -6.67
C PRO A 86 22.20 -0.20 -6.09
N LYS A 87 22.89 0.26 -5.04
CA LYS A 87 23.63 -0.62 -4.14
C LYS A 87 22.71 -1.01 -2.99
N THR A 88 22.60 -2.30 -2.68
CA THR A 88 21.87 -2.79 -1.52
C THR A 88 22.86 -3.19 -0.42
N ASN A 89 22.51 -2.95 0.83
CA ASN A 89 23.35 -3.25 1.99
C ASN A 89 22.54 -3.63 3.22
N THR A 90 23.18 -4.17 4.24
CA THR A 90 22.56 -4.57 5.51
C THR A 90 22.84 -3.59 6.65
N THR A 91 23.47 -2.42 6.37
CA THR A 91 23.84 -1.44 7.39
C THR A 91 22.65 -0.62 7.91
N GLY A 92 21.51 -0.72 7.25
CA GLY A 92 20.31 0.04 7.58
C GLY A 92 20.30 1.48 7.08
N VAL A 93 21.35 1.92 6.35
CA VAL A 93 21.45 3.27 5.78
C VAL A 93 20.69 3.34 4.46
N ILE A 94 19.84 4.33 4.30
CA ILE A 94 19.20 4.71 3.04
C ILE A 94 19.80 6.05 2.62
N ASP A 95 20.58 6.05 1.53
CA ASP A 95 21.23 7.24 0.95
C ASP A 95 20.88 7.31 -0.54
N ILE A 96 20.01 8.25 -0.88
CA ILE A 96 19.51 8.49 -2.23
C ILE A 96 19.95 9.90 -2.63
N LYS A 97 20.62 10.01 -3.78
CA LYS A 97 21.01 11.29 -4.37
C LYS A 97 20.16 11.58 -5.59
N ASN A 98 19.63 12.80 -5.63
CA ASN A 98 18.77 13.26 -6.72
C ASN A 98 17.68 12.25 -7.09
N GLY A 99 16.97 11.72 -6.05
CA GLY A 99 15.84 10.83 -6.24
C GLY A 99 14.69 11.52 -6.97
N ARG A 100 14.00 10.78 -7.83
CA ARG A 100 12.84 11.23 -8.61
C ARG A 100 11.64 10.32 -8.38
N HIS A 101 10.44 10.83 -8.56
CA HIS A 101 9.25 10.02 -8.41
C HIS A 101 8.93 9.30 -9.73
N PRO A 102 8.97 7.95 -9.81
CA PRO A 102 8.93 7.21 -11.08
C PRO A 102 7.68 7.45 -11.91
N VAL A 103 6.57 7.80 -11.27
CA VAL A 103 5.28 8.05 -11.95
C VAL A 103 5.10 9.55 -12.19
N VAL A 104 5.25 10.39 -11.17
CA VAL A 104 4.99 11.85 -11.29
C VAL A 104 5.93 12.49 -12.29
N GLU A 105 7.18 12.04 -12.37
CA GLU A 105 8.15 12.54 -13.36
C GLU A 105 7.65 12.39 -14.80
N GLN A 106 6.94 11.31 -15.10
CA GLN A 106 6.41 11.03 -16.43
C GLN A 106 5.08 11.74 -16.74
N MET A 107 4.38 12.20 -15.70
CA MET A 107 3.09 12.92 -15.85
C MET A 107 3.26 14.43 -16.01
N ILE A 108 4.47 14.95 -15.80
CA ILE A 108 4.75 16.38 -15.94
C ILE A 108 5.09 16.68 -17.40
N GLU A 109 4.20 17.36 -18.11
CA GLU A 109 4.37 17.64 -19.56
C GLU A 109 5.23 18.87 -19.86
N ASN A 110 5.17 19.92 -19.04
CA ASN A 110 5.76 21.24 -19.36
C ASN A 110 6.76 21.74 -18.31
N ASP A 111 7.17 20.91 -17.36
CA ASP A 111 8.05 21.33 -16.27
C ASP A 111 9.09 20.21 -15.98
N MET A 112 10.20 20.55 -15.37
CA MET A 112 11.18 19.54 -14.95
C MET A 112 10.87 19.06 -13.55
N PHE A 113 10.93 17.74 -13.33
CA PHE A 113 10.82 17.17 -11.99
C PHE A 113 12.01 17.61 -11.13
N ILE A 114 11.72 18.16 -9.96
CA ILE A 114 12.76 18.59 -9.01
C ILE A 114 13.20 17.40 -8.16
N ALA A 115 14.39 16.89 -8.45
CA ALA A 115 14.97 15.77 -7.74
C ALA A 115 15.39 16.15 -6.31
N ASN A 116 15.28 15.21 -5.37
CA ASN A 116 15.58 15.40 -3.95
C ASN A 116 16.51 14.34 -3.39
N ASP A 117 17.38 14.73 -2.47
CA ASP A 117 18.20 13.80 -1.68
C ASP A 117 17.41 13.24 -0.51
N THR A 118 17.68 11.99 -0.14
CA THR A 118 17.17 11.37 1.08
C THR A 118 18.30 10.67 1.81
N TYR A 119 18.47 10.96 3.09
CA TYR A 119 19.40 10.25 3.94
C TYR A 119 18.74 9.86 5.25
N LEU A 120 18.68 8.56 5.53
CA LEU A 120 18.18 8.00 6.79
C LEU A 120 19.19 6.96 7.30
N ASP A 121 19.46 6.98 8.59
CA ASP A 121 20.28 5.99 9.26
C ASP A 121 19.60 5.45 10.54
N THR A 122 20.23 4.52 11.22
CA THR A 122 19.71 3.91 12.46
C THR A 122 20.10 4.70 13.72
N HIS A 123 20.81 5.81 13.61
CA HIS A 123 21.42 6.54 14.74
C HIS A 123 21.02 8.01 14.80
N LYS A 124 21.68 8.84 13.99
CA LYS A 124 21.59 10.30 14.07
C LYS A 124 20.47 10.90 13.20
N LYS A 125 20.13 10.25 12.10
CA LYS A 125 19.13 10.71 11.12
C LYS A 125 18.09 9.63 10.88
N ARG A 126 17.40 9.24 11.96
CA ARG A 126 16.42 8.16 11.92
C ARG A 126 15.02 8.65 11.59
N VAL A 127 14.63 9.76 12.15
CA VAL A 127 13.31 10.39 11.94
C VAL A 127 13.52 11.76 11.31
N SER A 128 12.92 12.00 10.15
CA SER A 128 12.91 13.29 9.47
C SER A 128 11.52 13.89 9.58
N ILE A 129 11.38 14.96 10.36
CA ILE A 129 10.15 15.76 10.42
C ILE A 129 10.19 16.74 9.26
N ILE A 130 9.18 16.70 8.39
CA ILE A 130 9.11 17.50 7.18
C ILE A 130 7.96 18.47 7.28
N THR A 131 8.29 19.77 7.43
CA THR A 131 7.30 20.84 7.51
C THR A 131 7.16 21.60 6.19
N GLY A 132 6.09 22.35 6.06
CA GLY A 132 5.81 23.17 4.89
C GLY A 132 4.38 23.03 4.39
N PRO A 133 3.95 23.88 3.45
CA PRO A 133 2.57 23.91 2.99
C PRO A 133 2.19 22.65 2.19
N ASN A 134 0.89 22.37 2.17
CA ASN A 134 0.33 21.38 1.28
C ASN A 134 0.53 21.81 -0.17
N MET A 135 0.56 20.89 -1.12
CA MET A 135 0.90 21.11 -2.54
C MET A 135 2.38 21.47 -2.82
N ALA A 136 3.22 21.67 -1.82
CA ALA A 136 4.63 21.98 -2.03
C ALA A 136 5.50 20.74 -2.37
N GLY A 137 4.93 19.53 -2.30
CA GLY A 137 5.60 18.28 -2.72
C GLY A 137 6.09 17.37 -1.60
N LYS A 138 5.71 17.61 -0.31
CA LYS A 138 6.08 16.75 0.83
C LYS A 138 5.71 15.28 0.59
N SER A 139 4.42 15.03 0.34
CA SER A 139 3.90 13.67 0.12
C SER A 139 4.51 12.99 -1.10
N THR A 140 4.77 13.75 -2.18
CA THR A 140 5.47 13.24 -3.37
C THR A 140 6.89 12.79 -3.04
N TYR A 141 7.65 13.60 -2.27
CA TYR A 141 8.99 13.26 -1.82
C TYR A 141 9.02 11.99 -0.95
N MET A 142 8.08 11.86 -0.03
CA MET A 142 8.03 10.68 0.84
C MET A 142 7.65 9.42 0.08
N ARG A 143 6.64 9.50 -0.79
CA ARG A 143 6.25 8.38 -1.66
C ARG A 143 7.37 7.97 -2.61
N GLN A 144 8.07 8.93 -3.21
CA GLN A 144 9.26 8.70 -4.02
C GLN A 144 10.30 7.86 -3.27
N THR A 145 10.59 8.20 -2.02
CA THR A 145 11.55 7.46 -1.20
C THR A 145 11.11 6.03 -0.96
N ALA A 146 9.82 5.81 -0.61
CA ALA A 146 9.27 4.47 -0.43
C ALA A 146 9.34 3.63 -1.71
N LEU A 147 9.00 4.21 -2.86
CA LEU A 147 9.05 3.53 -4.15
C LEU A 147 10.48 3.17 -4.56
N ILE A 148 11.45 4.08 -4.36
CA ILE A 148 12.87 3.81 -4.65
C ILE A 148 13.38 2.63 -3.80
N VAL A 149 13.04 2.60 -2.50
CA VAL A 149 13.42 1.49 -1.61
C VAL A 149 12.75 0.18 -2.03
N LEU A 150 11.47 0.21 -2.38
CA LEU A 150 10.73 -0.95 -2.89
C LEU A 150 11.36 -1.48 -4.18
N MET A 151 11.56 -0.60 -5.17
CA MET A 151 12.16 -0.94 -6.47
C MET A 151 13.55 -1.57 -6.30
N ALA A 152 14.39 -0.99 -5.43
CA ALA A 152 15.70 -1.56 -5.13
C ALA A 152 15.63 -2.97 -4.56
N GLN A 153 14.65 -3.24 -3.68
CA GLN A 153 14.51 -4.56 -3.02
C GLN A 153 13.89 -5.64 -3.91
N ILE A 154 13.10 -5.28 -4.92
CA ILE A 154 12.63 -6.25 -5.92
C ILE A 154 13.66 -6.51 -7.04
N GLY A 155 14.83 -5.86 -6.99
CA GLY A 155 15.90 -6.05 -7.97
C GLY A 155 15.84 -5.11 -9.18
N SER A 156 14.97 -4.10 -9.17
CA SER A 156 14.87 -3.09 -10.22
C SER A 156 15.97 -2.02 -10.08
N PHE A 157 16.29 -1.35 -11.17
CA PHE A 157 16.97 -0.05 -11.16
C PHE A 157 16.03 1.03 -10.63
N VAL A 158 16.57 2.15 -10.17
CA VAL A 158 15.82 3.17 -9.43
C VAL A 158 15.98 4.56 -10.04
N PRO A 159 14.95 5.42 -9.96
CA PRO A 159 14.95 6.78 -10.45
C PRO A 159 15.77 7.71 -9.52
N ALA A 160 17.08 7.64 -9.61
CA ALA A 160 18.00 8.46 -8.84
C ALA A 160 19.31 8.69 -9.63
N GLU A 161 20.14 9.62 -9.19
CA GLU A 161 21.52 9.73 -9.68
C GLU A 161 22.41 8.65 -9.05
N LYS A 162 22.19 8.40 -7.73
CA LYS A 162 22.89 7.37 -6.97
C LYS A 162 21.99 6.90 -5.83
N ALA A 163 21.97 5.61 -5.57
CA ALA A 163 21.23 5.03 -4.46
C ALA A 163 22.03 3.95 -3.74
N ASN A 164 22.10 4.04 -2.41
CA ASN A 164 22.64 3.03 -1.52
C ASN A 164 21.56 2.70 -0.49
N ILE A 165 20.92 1.55 -0.64
CA ILE A 165 19.68 1.21 0.04
C ILE A 165 19.93 0.10 1.06
N GLY A 166 19.80 0.45 2.33
CA GLY A 166 19.73 -0.52 3.42
C GLY A 166 18.43 -1.32 3.36
N ILE A 167 18.55 -2.63 3.38
CA ILE A 167 17.40 -3.54 3.32
C ILE A 167 16.45 -3.26 4.50
N VAL A 168 15.16 -3.08 4.19
CA VAL A 168 14.09 -2.94 5.15
C VAL A 168 13.22 -4.19 5.16
N ASP A 169 12.68 -4.55 6.33
CA ASP A 169 11.78 -5.69 6.46
C ASP A 169 10.36 -5.37 6.01
N ARG A 170 9.92 -4.12 6.22
CA ARG A 170 8.60 -3.63 5.84
C ARG A 170 8.66 -2.14 5.48
N ILE A 171 7.78 -1.75 4.59
CA ILE A 171 7.49 -0.35 4.28
C ILE A 171 6.04 -0.10 4.70
N PHE A 172 5.85 0.78 5.68
CA PHE A 172 4.52 1.21 6.09
C PHE A 172 4.25 2.61 5.58
N THR A 173 3.07 2.81 5.04
CA THR A 173 2.64 4.12 4.56
C THR A 173 1.30 4.49 5.18
N ARG A 174 1.23 5.71 5.71
CA ARG A 174 -0.02 6.38 6.06
C ARG A 174 -0.02 7.71 5.32
N VAL A 175 -0.73 7.77 4.20
CA VAL A 175 -0.71 8.92 3.29
C VAL A 175 -2.13 9.21 2.83
N GLY A 176 -2.72 10.30 3.33
CA GLY A 176 -4.05 10.79 2.93
C GLY A 176 -5.17 9.77 3.15
N ALA A 177 -6.28 10.16 3.74
CA ALA A 177 -7.48 9.34 3.74
C ALA A 177 -8.21 9.53 2.40
N SER A 178 -8.56 8.45 1.73
CA SER A 178 -9.75 8.43 0.89
C SER A 178 -10.94 8.23 1.84
N ASP A 179 -11.97 9.06 1.71
CA ASP A 179 -13.21 8.86 2.45
C ASP A 179 -13.79 7.50 2.09
N ASP A 180 -13.70 6.56 3.01
CA ASP A 180 -14.40 5.29 2.88
C ASP A 180 -15.83 5.45 3.41
N LEU A 181 -16.68 6.05 2.58
CA LEU A 181 -18.09 6.25 2.86
C LEU A 181 -18.85 4.91 3.04
N ALA A 182 -18.28 3.81 2.57
CA ALA A 182 -18.93 2.50 2.62
C ALA A 182 -18.83 1.84 4.01
N SER A 183 -17.79 2.14 4.79
CA SER A 183 -17.59 1.54 6.12
C SER A 183 -18.28 2.29 7.26
N GLY A 184 -18.81 3.50 7.04
CA GLY A 184 -19.43 4.34 8.06
C GLY A 184 -18.48 4.81 9.17
N GLN A 185 -17.18 4.60 9.04
CA GLN A 185 -16.16 5.04 9.98
C GLN A 185 -15.73 6.47 9.68
N SER A 186 -15.46 7.26 10.72
CA SER A 186 -14.88 8.59 10.52
C SER A 186 -13.45 8.45 9.96
N THR A 187 -13.04 9.39 9.08
CA THR A 187 -11.68 9.46 8.52
C THR A 187 -10.60 9.43 9.60
N PHE A 188 -10.88 10.03 10.76
CA PHE A 188 -9.98 10.00 11.90
C PHE A 188 -9.85 8.60 12.53
N MET A 189 -10.95 7.84 12.62
CA MET A 189 -10.90 6.46 13.15
C MET A 189 -10.10 5.54 12.22
N VAL A 190 -10.29 5.67 10.91
CA VAL A 190 -9.48 4.94 9.91
C VAL A 190 -8.00 5.29 10.07
N GLU A 191 -7.68 6.58 10.18
CA GLU A 191 -6.31 7.05 10.42
C GLU A 191 -5.70 6.41 11.67
N MET A 192 -6.41 6.45 12.80
CA MET A 192 -5.91 5.89 14.06
C MET A 192 -5.75 4.37 14.00
N THR A 193 -6.61 3.67 13.29
CA THR A 193 -6.49 2.21 13.08
C THR A 193 -5.23 1.87 12.26
N GLU A 194 -4.96 2.63 11.19
CA GLU A 194 -3.74 2.46 10.39
C GLU A 194 -2.48 2.77 11.21
N VAL A 195 -2.47 3.87 11.96
CA VAL A 195 -1.36 4.23 12.86
C VAL A 195 -1.14 3.15 13.90
N ALA A 196 -2.20 2.64 14.54
CA ALA A 196 -2.12 1.57 15.52
C ALA A 196 -1.50 0.29 14.91
N ASN A 197 -1.93 -0.09 13.68
CA ASN A 197 -1.34 -1.22 12.97
C ASN A 197 0.16 -1.01 12.69
N ILE A 198 0.56 0.18 12.27
CA ILE A 198 1.96 0.53 12.03
C ILE A 198 2.76 0.40 13.32
N LEU A 199 2.33 1.03 14.41
CA LEU A 199 3.06 1.04 15.67
C LEU A 199 3.20 -0.35 16.30
N ARG A 200 2.23 -1.24 16.12
CA ARG A 200 2.29 -2.63 16.59
C ARG A 200 3.24 -3.51 15.79
N ASN A 201 3.40 -3.25 14.49
CA ASN A 201 4.09 -4.16 13.57
C ASN A 201 5.44 -3.62 13.07
N ALA A 202 5.75 -2.34 13.29
CA ALA A 202 7.01 -1.74 12.87
C ALA A 202 8.19 -2.23 13.73
N THR A 203 9.32 -2.41 13.09
CA THR A 203 10.58 -2.79 13.71
C THR A 203 11.67 -1.74 13.46
N ALA A 204 12.81 -1.84 14.12
CA ALA A 204 13.96 -0.96 13.86
C ALA A 204 14.51 -1.05 12.42
N ARG A 205 14.13 -2.09 11.65
CA ARG A 205 14.49 -2.25 10.24
C ARG A 205 13.44 -1.73 9.28
N SER A 206 12.25 -1.34 9.76
CA SER A 206 11.17 -0.84 8.91
C SER A 206 11.45 0.58 8.40
N LEU A 207 10.77 0.94 7.30
CA LEU A 207 10.66 2.31 6.79
C LEU A 207 9.21 2.76 6.95
N LEU A 208 9.02 3.87 7.65
CA LEU A 208 7.70 4.47 7.88
C LEU A 208 7.56 5.76 7.07
N ILE A 209 6.43 5.90 6.41
CA ILE A 209 5.99 7.10 5.67
C ILE A 209 4.70 7.57 6.30
N LEU A 210 4.76 8.61 7.12
CA LEU A 210 3.64 9.12 7.88
C LEU A 210 3.33 10.56 7.46
N ASP A 211 2.14 10.76 6.90
CA ASP A 211 1.72 12.04 6.33
C ASP A 211 0.51 12.59 7.10
N GLU A 212 0.68 13.76 7.71
CA GLU A 212 -0.35 14.56 8.37
C GLU A 212 -1.11 13.80 9.48
N ILE A 213 -0.41 13.08 10.33
CA ILE A 213 -1.01 12.39 11.49
C ILE A 213 -1.65 13.40 12.45
N GLY A 214 -2.90 13.12 12.87
CA GLY A 214 -3.65 13.93 13.83
C GLY A 214 -4.47 15.06 13.19
N ARG A 215 -4.54 15.15 11.86
CA ARG A 215 -5.29 16.23 11.17
C ARG A 215 -6.81 16.10 11.31
N GLY A 216 -7.33 14.90 11.53
CA GLY A 216 -8.78 14.63 11.55
C GLY A 216 -9.49 14.96 12.87
N THR A 217 -8.82 15.61 13.85
CA THR A 217 -9.37 15.97 15.16
C THR A 217 -9.01 17.40 15.57
N SER A 218 -9.28 17.79 16.83
CA SER A 218 -8.92 19.11 17.33
C SER A 218 -7.40 19.34 17.26
N THR A 219 -6.96 20.59 17.09
CA THR A 219 -5.55 20.93 16.93
C THR A 219 -4.68 20.41 18.08
N PHE A 220 -5.13 20.56 19.33
CA PHE A 220 -4.37 20.12 20.49
C PHE A 220 -4.30 18.61 20.61
N ASP A 221 -5.41 17.89 20.39
CA ASP A 221 -5.42 16.42 20.41
C ASP A 221 -4.56 15.86 19.27
N GLY A 222 -4.69 16.44 18.06
CA GLY A 222 -3.90 16.03 16.92
C GLY A 222 -2.39 16.23 17.11
N LEU A 223 -1.99 17.39 17.64
CA LEU A 223 -0.60 17.68 18.00
C LEU A 223 -0.08 16.72 19.07
N ALA A 224 -0.86 16.48 20.14
CA ALA A 224 -0.47 15.57 21.22
C ALA A 224 -0.27 14.13 20.72
N ILE A 225 -1.17 13.65 19.85
CA ILE A 225 -1.06 12.33 19.22
C ILE A 225 0.18 12.25 18.33
N ALA A 226 0.38 13.24 17.45
CA ALA A 226 1.52 13.26 16.54
C ALA A 226 2.86 13.31 17.31
N TRP A 227 2.92 14.09 18.38
CA TRP A 227 4.07 14.17 19.29
C TRP A 227 4.37 12.80 19.92
N ALA A 228 3.37 12.17 20.54
CA ALA A 228 3.51 10.88 21.20
C ALA A 228 3.90 9.77 20.19
N VAL A 229 3.39 9.81 18.96
CA VAL A 229 3.77 8.88 17.88
C VAL A 229 5.26 9.04 17.54
N ILE A 230 5.76 10.27 17.40
CA ILE A 230 7.19 10.52 17.13
C ILE A 230 8.05 10.03 18.30
N GLU A 231 7.66 10.28 19.55
CA GLU A 231 8.38 9.77 20.73
C GLU A 231 8.44 8.23 20.72
N HIS A 232 7.33 7.57 20.46
CA HIS A 232 7.26 6.11 20.39
C HIS A 232 8.17 5.55 19.29
N ILE A 233 8.09 6.08 18.08
CA ILE A 233 8.90 5.63 16.93
C ILE A 233 10.39 5.88 17.18
N SER A 234 10.73 7.01 17.79
CA SER A 234 12.11 7.40 18.07
C SER A 234 12.75 6.56 19.18
N ASN A 235 11.95 5.91 20.03
CA ASN A 235 12.44 5.07 21.09
C ASN A 235 12.94 3.72 20.53
N THR A 236 14.25 3.52 20.55
CA THR A 236 14.90 2.31 20.01
C THR A 236 14.57 1.03 20.78
N LYS A 237 14.01 1.13 21.99
CA LYS A 237 13.55 -0.02 22.75
C LYS A 237 12.14 -0.46 22.37
N LEU A 238 11.34 0.45 21.81
CA LEU A 238 9.96 0.20 21.41
C LEU A 238 9.86 -0.07 19.90
N CYS A 239 10.43 0.81 19.08
CA CYS A 239 10.35 0.75 17.62
C CYS A 239 11.72 1.02 16.97
N GLY A 240 12.18 2.26 16.96
CA GLY A 240 13.47 2.65 16.35
C GLY A 240 13.48 2.65 14.82
N ALA A 241 12.33 2.68 14.15
CA ALA A 241 12.21 2.63 12.71
C ALA A 241 12.70 3.91 12.02
N LYS A 242 13.22 3.78 10.79
CA LYS A 242 13.50 4.91 9.91
C LYS A 242 12.18 5.52 9.44
N THR A 243 12.03 6.83 9.61
CA THR A 243 10.74 7.48 9.39
C THR A 243 10.88 8.81 8.65
N LEU A 244 10.04 9.00 7.64
CA LEU A 244 9.70 10.30 7.08
C LEU A 244 8.32 10.69 7.61
N PHE A 245 8.25 11.81 8.31
CA PHE A 245 7.06 12.29 8.99
C PHE A 245 6.70 13.70 8.48
N ALA A 246 5.72 13.81 7.61
CA ALA A 246 5.24 15.12 7.17
C ALA A 246 4.14 15.64 8.10
N THR A 247 4.20 16.92 8.40
CA THR A 247 3.25 17.56 9.30
C THR A 247 3.05 19.02 8.96
N HIS A 248 1.90 19.55 9.39
CA HIS A 248 1.61 20.97 9.42
C HIS A 248 1.79 21.57 10.82
N TYR A 249 2.04 20.73 11.84
CA TYR A 249 2.35 21.19 13.20
C TYR A 249 3.80 21.64 13.29
N HIS A 250 4.02 22.95 13.33
CA HIS A 250 5.36 23.54 13.45
C HIS A 250 6.00 23.24 14.81
N GLU A 251 5.18 23.05 15.84
CA GLU A 251 5.59 22.74 17.21
C GLU A 251 6.41 21.43 17.29
N LEU A 252 6.16 20.49 16.37
CA LEU A 252 6.92 19.23 16.31
C LEU A 252 8.41 19.44 15.93
N THR A 253 8.75 20.59 15.36
CA THR A 253 10.15 20.92 15.06
C THR A 253 10.99 21.08 16.31
N GLU A 254 10.38 21.37 17.46
CA GLU A 254 11.06 21.44 18.76
C GLU A 254 11.62 20.10 19.24
N LEU A 255 11.22 18.97 18.62
CA LEU A 255 11.74 17.65 18.96
C LEU A 255 13.19 17.44 18.50
N GLU A 256 13.67 18.20 17.52
CA GLU A 256 15.10 18.20 17.14
C GLU A 256 15.94 18.72 18.33
N GLY A 257 17.01 18.00 18.64
CA GLY A 257 17.82 18.29 19.81
C GLY A 257 17.27 17.76 21.15
N LYS A 258 15.96 17.51 21.26
CA LYS A 258 15.33 16.92 22.45
C LYS A 258 15.30 15.38 22.37
N ILE A 259 15.06 14.86 21.18
CA ILE A 259 14.99 13.42 20.91
C ILE A 259 16.15 13.01 19.99
N PRO A 260 17.02 12.09 20.41
CA PRO A 260 18.13 11.65 19.58
C PRO A 260 17.65 10.97 18.28
N GLY A 261 18.21 11.39 17.15
CA GLY A 261 17.88 10.83 15.84
C GLY A 261 16.72 11.52 15.11
N VAL A 262 16.09 12.52 15.72
CA VAL A 262 15.10 13.38 15.08
C VAL A 262 15.79 14.59 14.44
N ASN A 263 15.43 14.90 13.19
CA ASN A 263 15.96 16.03 12.42
C ASN A 263 14.83 16.71 11.67
N ASN A 264 14.92 18.02 11.55
CA ASN A 264 13.95 18.85 10.85
C ASN A 264 14.36 19.11 9.41
N TYR A 265 13.37 19.04 8.55
CA TYR A 265 13.45 19.41 7.14
C TYR A 265 12.24 20.26 6.76
N CYS A 266 12.43 21.12 5.77
CA CYS A 266 11.32 21.89 5.22
C CYS A 266 11.39 21.95 3.70
N ILE A 267 10.30 22.35 3.08
CA ILE A 267 10.27 22.66 1.66
C ILE A 267 10.85 24.06 1.46
N ALA A 268 11.83 24.19 0.60
CA ALA A 268 12.39 25.49 0.23
C ALA A 268 11.35 26.34 -0.49
N VAL A 269 11.17 27.55 -0.01
CA VAL A 269 10.25 28.56 -0.55
C VAL A 269 11.03 29.79 -0.94
N LYS A 270 10.73 30.37 -2.09
CA LYS A 270 11.26 31.66 -2.50
C LYS A 270 10.15 32.70 -2.41
N GLU A 271 10.32 33.67 -1.52
CA GLU A 271 9.43 34.83 -1.39
C GLU A 271 9.78 35.86 -2.48
N LYS A 272 8.77 36.38 -3.17
CA LYS A 272 8.89 37.44 -4.17
C LYS A 272 7.83 38.49 -3.89
N GLY A 273 8.13 39.41 -2.96
CA GLY A 273 7.12 40.33 -2.42
C GLY A 273 6.02 39.59 -1.66
N ASP A 274 4.77 39.81 -2.02
CA ASP A 274 3.61 39.12 -1.46
C ASP A 274 3.33 37.74 -2.07
N ASP A 275 4.10 37.34 -3.08
CA ASP A 275 3.95 36.07 -3.76
C ASP A 275 5.01 35.08 -3.32
N ILE A 276 4.66 33.79 -3.35
CA ILE A 276 5.54 32.70 -2.99
C ILE A 276 5.71 31.73 -4.16
N VAL A 277 6.91 31.20 -4.31
CA VAL A 277 7.23 30.13 -5.26
C VAL A 277 7.77 28.94 -4.48
N PHE A 278 7.09 27.81 -4.58
CA PHE A 278 7.56 26.56 -4.00
C PHE A 278 8.64 25.95 -4.86
N LEU A 279 9.84 25.84 -4.33
CA LEU A 279 10.98 25.28 -5.06
C LEU A 279 10.94 23.75 -5.13
N ARG A 280 9.98 23.09 -4.45
CA ARG A 280 9.84 21.63 -4.36
C ARG A 280 11.13 20.91 -3.93
N LYS A 281 12.06 21.63 -3.28
CA LYS A 281 13.32 21.10 -2.77
C LYS A 281 13.25 20.96 -1.26
N ILE A 282 13.59 19.77 -0.76
CA ILE A 282 13.69 19.49 0.67
C ILE A 282 15.06 19.97 1.16
N VAL A 283 15.06 20.80 2.20
CA VAL A 283 16.27 21.36 2.82
C VAL A 283 16.23 21.11 4.33
N GLN A 284 17.40 21.04 4.95
CA GLN A 284 17.50 20.88 6.40
C GLN A 284 17.08 22.18 7.10
N GLY A 285 16.32 22.06 8.18
CA GLY A 285 15.79 23.13 9.00
C GLY A 285 14.27 23.05 9.18
N GLY A 286 13.73 23.80 10.12
CA GLY A 286 12.28 23.96 10.32
C GLY A 286 11.74 25.09 9.45
N ALA A 287 10.46 25.04 9.07
CA ALA A 287 9.76 26.18 8.50
C ALA A 287 9.25 27.05 9.64
N ASP A 288 9.70 28.30 9.70
CA ASP A 288 9.33 29.25 10.75
C ASP A 288 7.96 29.90 10.50
N LYS A 289 7.42 29.77 9.28
CA LYS A 289 6.18 30.42 8.85
C LYS A 289 5.19 29.45 8.25
N SER A 290 3.93 29.67 8.55
CA SER A 290 2.80 29.06 7.85
C SER A 290 2.53 29.83 6.55
N TYR A 291 2.31 29.13 5.45
CA TYR A 291 2.01 29.71 4.12
C TYR A 291 0.56 29.48 3.69
N GLY A 292 -0.35 29.14 4.63
CA GLY A 292 -1.75 28.82 4.32
C GLY A 292 -2.50 29.97 3.63
N ILE A 293 -2.29 31.21 4.08
CA ILE A 293 -2.92 32.41 3.51
C ILE A 293 -2.41 32.69 2.09
N GLN A 294 -1.12 32.50 1.85
CA GLN A 294 -0.52 32.65 0.51
C GLN A 294 -1.05 31.60 -0.47
N VAL A 295 -1.22 30.35 0.00
CA VAL A 295 -1.84 29.29 -0.80
C VAL A 295 -3.29 29.62 -1.11
N ALA A 296 -4.06 30.15 -0.15
CA ALA A 296 -5.43 30.59 -0.37
C ALA A 296 -5.50 31.72 -1.44
N LYS A 297 -4.56 32.68 -1.39
CA LYS A 297 -4.42 33.71 -2.43
C LYS A 297 -4.16 33.12 -3.80
N LEU A 298 -3.23 32.17 -3.91
CA LEU A 298 -2.91 31.47 -5.16
C LEU A 298 -4.09 30.66 -5.70
N ALA A 299 -4.95 30.15 -4.82
CA ALA A 299 -6.18 29.44 -5.17
C ALA A 299 -7.32 30.37 -5.65
N GLY A 300 -7.13 31.68 -5.59
CA GLY A 300 -8.14 32.66 -6.02
C GLY A 300 -9.18 33.04 -4.98
N VAL A 301 -8.91 32.84 -3.67
CA VAL A 301 -9.76 33.34 -2.60
C VAL A 301 -9.78 34.88 -2.65
N PRO A 302 -10.97 35.54 -2.50
CA PRO A 302 -11.09 37.00 -2.61
C PRO A 302 -10.15 37.77 -1.70
N ASP A 303 -9.57 38.87 -2.20
CA ASP A 303 -8.56 39.67 -1.49
C ASP A 303 -9.05 40.19 -0.14
N SER A 304 -10.35 40.52 0.01
CA SER A 304 -10.94 40.95 1.27
C SER A 304 -10.86 39.88 2.36
N VAL A 305 -11.02 38.57 1.96
CA VAL A 305 -10.88 37.43 2.89
C VAL A 305 -9.41 37.24 3.26
N ILE A 306 -8.52 37.33 2.27
CA ILE A 306 -7.06 37.20 2.47
C ILE A 306 -6.56 38.29 3.43
N GLN A 307 -6.98 39.54 3.23
CA GLN A 307 -6.57 40.65 4.09
C GLN A 307 -7.04 40.44 5.53
N ARG A 308 -8.33 40.05 5.71
CA ARG A 308 -8.85 39.79 7.07
C ARG A 308 -8.17 38.60 7.72
N ALA A 309 -7.83 37.55 6.96
CA ALA A 309 -7.09 36.41 7.48
C ALA A 309 -5.67 36.78 7.96
N LYS A 310 -4.98 37.69 7.28
CA LYS A 310 -3.67 38.23 7.74
C LYS A 310 -3.80 38.94 9.08
N GLU A 311 -4.78 39.84 9.21
CA GLU A 311 -5.05 40.54 10.47
C GLU A 311 -5.34 39.57 11.62
N LEU A 312 -6.19 38.57 11.37
CA LEU A 312 -6.54 37.58 12.40
C LEU A 312 -5.34 36.72 12.82
N VAL A 313 -4.42 36.40 11.90
CA VAL A 313 -3.20 35.65 12.26
C VAL A 313 -2.30 36.50 13.17
N GLU A 314 -2.17 37.81 12.93
CA GLU A 314 -1.42 38.69 13.81
C GLU A 314 -2.07 38.75 15.21
N GLU A 315 -3.40 38.95 15.28
CA GLU A 315 -4.16 38.96 16.56
C GLU A 315 -4.01 37.62 17.32
N LEU A 316 -4.04 36.46 16.62
CA LEU A 316 -3.94 35.14 17.22
C LEU A 316 -2.49 34.77 17.61
N SER A 317 -1.49 35.30 16.91
CA SER A 317 -0.07 35.09 17.22
C SER A 317 0.36 35.80 18.49
N ASP A 318 -0.23 36.96 18.76
CA ASP A 318 -0.02 37.73 20.00
C ASP A 318 -0.70 37.08 21.22
N ALA A 319 -1.74 36.26 21.00
CA ALA A 319 -2.44 35.52 22.04
C ALA A 319 -1.76 34.15 22.29
N ASP A 320 -0.63 34.16 22.89
CA ASP A 320 0.12 33.15 23.70
C ASP A 320 -0.20 31.64 23.54
N ILE A 321 -0.31 31.13 22.30
CA ILE A 321 -0.24 29.67 22.04
C ILE A 321 1.18 29.15 22.28
N THR A 322 2.18 29.98 22.03
CA THR A 322 3.61 29.67 22.20
C THR A 322 4.01 29.52 23.69
N ALA A 323 3.35 30.21 24.61
CA ALA A 323 3.62 30.08 26.04
C ALA A 323 3.13 28.73 26.61
N ALA A 324 1.96 28.25 26.19
CA ALA A 324 1.39 27.00 26.66
C ALA A 324 2.26 25.78 26.23
N VAL A 325 2.87 25.84 25.04
CA VAL A 325 3.78 24.77 24.54
C VAL A 325 5.13 24.80 25.25
N LYS A 326 5.67 26.00 25.57
CA LYS A 326 6.92 26.13 26.36
C LYS A 326 6.77 25.58 27.78
N ASP A 327 5.61 25.75 28.42
CA ASP A 327 5.34 25.23 29.76
C ASP A 327 5.25 23.69 29.77
N LEU A 328 4.70 23.03 28.73
CA LEU A 328 4.70 21.58 28.58
C LEU A 328 6.12 21.00 28.43
N THR A 329 7.04 21.75 27.84
CA THR A 329 8.44 21.31 27.65
C THR A 329 9.32 21.53 28.88
N SER A 330 8.91 22.41 29.81
CA SER A 330 9.61 22.71 31.07
C SER A 330 9.16 21.83 32.24
N ALA A 331 8.02 21.15 32.16
CA ALA A 331 7.54 20.26 33.20
C ALA A 331 8.49 19.05 33.36
N LYS A 332 9.08 18.94 34.55
CA LYS A 332 9.97 17.84 34.93
C LYS A 332 9.32 16.51 34.56
N LYS A 333 10.04 15.75 33.73
CA LYS A 333 9.70 14.37 33.32
C LYS A 333 9.26 13.52 34.51
N LYS A 334 7.96 13.33 34.70
CA LYS A 334 7.48 12.06 35.25
C LYS A 334 7.76 11.03 34.17
N LYS A 335 8.68 10.10 34.44
CA LYS A 335 8.91 8.95 33.57
C LYS A 335 7.55 8.30 33.32
N PRO A 336 7.12 8.11 32.06
CA PRO A 336 5.95 7.29 31.80
C PRO A 336 6.29 5.89 32.36
N VAL A 337 5.56 5.46 33.37
CA VAL A 337 5.56 4.08 33.83
C VAL A 337 4.76 3.34 32.76
N TYR A 338 5.45 2.74 31.80
CA TYR A 338 4.85 1.75 30.93
C TYR A 338 4.64 0.49 31.76
N ASP A 339 3.46 0.38 32.36
CA ASP A 339 3.08 -0.78 33.11
C ASP A 339 2.82 -1.92 32.10
N GLN A 340 3.46 -3.06 32.34
CA GLN A 340 3.31 -4.27 31.52
C GLN A 340 1.90 -4.88 31.58
N MET A 341 0.94 -4.19 32.22
CA MET A 341 -0.42 -4.69 32.45
C MET A 341 -1.45 -4.28 31.39
N ASP A 342 -1.14 -3.38 30.45
CA ASP A 342 -2.12 -2.91 29.48
C ASP A 342 -2.35 -3.83 28.26
N MET A 343 -1.65 -4.97 28.19
CA MET A 343 -1.96 -5.98 27.16
C MET A 343 -3.28 -6.72 27.40
N ALA A 344 -3.87 -6.61 28.56
CA ALA A 344 -5.13 -7.31 28.87
C ALA A 344 -6.40 -6.45 28.66
N GLN A 345 -6.27 -5.14 28.54
CA GLN A 345 -7.43 -4.21 28.44
C GLN A 345 -7.75 -3.71 27.03
N MET A 346 -6.92 -4.02 26.03
CA MET A 346 -7.18 -3.72 24.60
C MET A 346 -8.01 -4.77 23.88
N SER A 347 -8.61 -5.71 24.61
CA SER A 347 -9.35 -6.87 24.07
C SER A 347 -10.82 -6.61 23.78
N LEU A 348 -11.33 -5.36 23.81
CA LEU A 348 -12.76 -5.14 23.58
C LEU A 348 -13.11 -4.94 22.08
N PHE A 349 -12.13 -4.76 21.20
CA PHE A 349 -12.30 -4.70 19.74
C PHE A 349 -11.37 -5.64 18.97
N ASP A 350 -10.69 -6.53 19.68
CA ASP A 350 -9.77 -7.47 19.08
C ASP A 350 -10.53 -8.69 18.55
N THR A 351 -10.58 -8.78 17.27
CA THR A 351 -10.33 -9.97 16.39
C THR A 351 -10.42 -11.37 17.05
N VAL A 352 -11.39 -11.61 17.92
CA VAL A 352 -11.73 -12.97 18.37
C VAL A 352 -12.29 -13.82 17.21
N LYS A 353 -12.60 -13.18 16.06
CA LYS A 353 -13.28 -13.85 14.96
C LYS A 353 -12.38 -14.36 13.83
N ASP A 354 -11.17 -13.85 13.68
CA ASP A 354 -10.28 -14.31 12.61
C ASP A 354 -9.46 -15.54 12.99
N ASN A 355 -9.20 -15.74 14.27
CA ASN A 355 -8.47 -16.91 14.74
C ASN A 355 -9.24 -18.22 14.51
N ASP A 356 -10.58 -18.24 14.63
CA ASP A 356 -11.36 -19.44 14.40
C ASP A 356 -11.26 -19.94 12.95
N ILE A 357 -11.23 -19.03 11.97
CA ILE A 357 -11.10 -19.38 10.54
C ILE A 357 -9.68 -19.85 10.23
N ILE A 358 -8.69 -19.18 10.83
CA ILE A 358 -7.28 -19.58 10.69
C ILE A 358 -7.04 -20.94 11.33
N ASP A 359 -7.62 -21.20 12.49
CA ASP A 359 -7.47 -22.49 13.17
C ASP A 359 -8.26 -23.59 12.45
N GLU A 360 -9.43 -23.29 11.88
CA GLU A 360 -10.18 -24.19 11.03
C GLU A 360 -9.37 -24.55 9.76
N ILE A 361 -8.71 -23.56 9.10
CA ILE A 361 -7.85 -23.83 7.95
C ILE A 361 -6.63 -24.67 8.32
N LYS A 362 -6.00 -24.40 9.48
CA LYS A 362 -4.85 -25.18 9.97
C LYS A 362 -5.21 -26.62 10.32
N GLY A 363 -6.48 -26.86 10.73
CA GLY A 363 -6.99 -28.19 11.08
C GLY A 363 -7.41 -29.05 9.87
N LEU A 364 -7.38 -28.50 8.64
CA LEU A 364 -7.76 -29.25 7.43
C LEU A 364 -6.68 -30.25 7.03
N ASP A 365 -7.05 -31.52 6.93
CA ASP A 365 -6.19 -32.57 6.36
C ASP A 365 -6.35 -32.62 4.83
N MET A 366 -5.63 -31.72 4.17
CA MET A 366 -5.67 -31.58 2.70
C MET A 366 -5.22 -32.84 1.95
N GLY A 367 -4.47 -33.73 2.61
CA GLY A 367 -3.99 -34.99 2.00
C GLY A 367 -5.07 -36.07 1.85
N ASN A 368 -6.11 -36.02 2.68
CA ASN A 368 -7.19 -37.01 2.74
C ASN A 368 -8.54 -36.46 2.25
N MET A 369 -8.61 -35.22 1.75
CA MET A 369 -9.83 -34.61 1.22
C MET A 369 -10.01 -34.89 -0.28
N THR A 370 -11.24 -35.20 -0.66
CA THR A 370 -11.61 -35.24 -2.09
C THR A 370 -11.73 -33.83 -2.68
N PRO A 371 -11.57 -33.64 -4.01
CA PRO A 371 -11.73 -32.33 -4.63
C PRO A 371 -13.09 -31.64 -4.34
N ILE A 372 -14.16 -32.41 -4.22
CA ILE A 372 -15.50 -31.90 -3.91
C ILE A 372 -15.58 -31.42 -2.46
N GLU A 373 -15.01 -32.16 -1.53
CA GLU A 373 -14.93 -31.75 -0.12
C GLU A 373 -14.07 -30.49 0.05
N ALA A 374 -12.94 -30.39 -0.64
CA ALA A 374 -12.09 -29.21 -0.62
C ALA A 374 -12.83 -27.96 -1.15
N MET A 375 -13.57 -28.09 -2.26
CA MET A 375 -14.39 -27.00 -2.82
C MET A 375 -15.52 -26.58 -1.87
N ASN A 376 -16.21 -27.51 -1.25
CA ASN A 376 -17.26 -27.23 -0.28
C ASN A 376 -16.70 -26.55 0.97
N THR A 377 -15.55 -26.97 1.45
CA THR A 377 -14.90 -26.36 2.61
C THR A 377 -14.45 -24.93 2.29
N LEU A 378 -13.85 -24.68 1.12
CA LEU A 378 -13.51 -23.33 0.67
C LEU A 378 -14.74 -22.43 0.53
N TYR A 379 -15.83 -22.94 -0.02
CA TYR A 379 -17.09 -22.20 -0.14
C TYR A 379 -17.67 -21.83 1.24
N ASN A 380 -17.63 -22.76 2.19
CA ASN A 380 -18.10 -22.52 3.57
C ASN A 380 -17.23 -21.50 4.30
N LEU A 381 -15.90 -21.56 4.16
CA LEU A 381 -14.97 -20.57 4.71
C LEU A 381 -15.20 -19.19 4.09
N GLN A 382 -15.42 -19.12 2.77
CA GLN A 382 -15.73 -17.86 2.10
C GLN A 382 -17.05 -17.26 2.59
N ASN A 383 -18.09 -18.08 2.77
CA ASN A 383 -19.37 -17.61 3.30
C ASN A 383 -19.27 -17.18 4.77
N LYS A 384 -18.48 -17.88 5.59
CA LYS A 384 -18.18 -17.45 6.96
C LYS A 384 -17.51 -16.07 7.00
N ILE A 385 -16.60 -15.79 6.07
CA ILE A 385 -15.96 -14.48 5.93
C ILE A 385 -16.99 -13.42 5.47
N LYS A 386 -17.75 -13.70 4.42
CA LYS A 386 -18.75 -12.75 3.86
C LYS A 386 -19.88 -12.38 4.82
N ASN A 387 -20.30 -13.30 5.70
CA ASN A 387 -21.37 -13.07 6.64
C ASN A 387 -20.91 -12.45 7.98
N ARG A 388 -19.64 -12.06 8.09
CA ARG A 388 -19.06 -11.42 9.27
C ARG A 388 -18.92 -9.90 9.14
N TRP A 389 -19.20 -9.37 7.95
CA TRP A 389 -19.14 -7.93 7.63
C TRP A 389 -20.50 -7.43 7.15
#